data_2acf8c58a2f5e6feffae41adc9512f4c
#
_entry.id   2acf8c58a2f5e6feffae41adc9512f4c
#
_cell.length_a   1.000
_cell.length_b   1.000
_cell.length_c   1.000
_cell.angle_alpha   90.00
_cell.angle_beta   90.00
_cell.angle_gamma   90.00
#
_symmetry.space_group_name_H-M   'P 1'
#
loop_
_entity.id
_entity.type
_entity.pdbx_description
1 polymer ?
#
loop_
_entity_poly.entity_id
_entity_poly.type
_entity_poly.pdbx_seq_one_letter_code
_entity_poly.pdbx_strand_id
1 'polypeptide(L)'
;WLITGKPKIILFDIDSVHNQIDAIKGRIWENHKISTLGVEELVNQTIAFGEMIRLFITELALENKSKKEIIVHFHEWMASTCLPDLRKDKVKISTVFTTHATMLGRYLAGNVPNFYEVIDQFDWLKEAKHYGIEAQVSFERAAAQKANVLTTVSDITAKECQYFLGRIPELILPNGLNIQRFAALHEHQNLHSKYKESISDFVMGHFFQNQPFDLEQTLYLFTSGRFEYTNKGYDLTLDALKILNQKLKDAGSKKTVVMFFITKQPYHTIDPEVLQSRAVLNEIRENCLAIEKSVGEKLFQASAASKDLQIPDLNNFVDEYWRMRLRRTVQTWKTNTKPKVVTHLLKNEDDIIRNLIRTGLTNNPDDKVKIVYHPDFIVSTNPLFGLDYGQFVRGCHLGVFPSYYEPWGYTPLECMARGVPTVTSDLSGFGDYMMQIMRDYEQWGVSVVNRKTQTYQESAEQLANLLFKFVQQTQRDRITQRNRVESIADTFDWSNLRSYYDTAHELAIIKKKR
;
A
#
# COMPACT_ATOMS: atom_id res chain seq x y z
N TRP A 1 3.69 3.16 -22.45
CA TRP A 1 3.21 3.87 -21.26
C TRP A 1 2.01 4.72 -21.67
N LEU A 2 0.81 4.29 -21.31
CA LEU A 2 -0.40 5.08 -21.50
C LEU A 2 -0.53 6.05 -20.31
N ILE A 3 0.21 7.16 -20.34
CA ILE A 3 0.09 8.23 -19.36
C ILE A 3 -0.99 9.20 -19.89
N THR A 4 -2.06 9.35 -19.11
CA THR A 4 -3.04 10.40 -19.36
C THR A 4 -2.36 11.77 -19.22
N GLY A 5 -2.59 12.70 -20.16
CA GLY A 5 -1.95 14.03 -20.15
C GLY A 5 -0.74 14.17 -21.06
N LYS A 6 -0.13 13.10 -21.54
CA LYS A 6 1.00 13.09 -22.49
C LYS A 6 2.05 14.17 -22.18
N PRO A 7 2.68 14.16 -20.98
CA PRO A 7 3.67 15.17 -20.61
C PRO A 7 4.86 15.10 -21.56
N LYS A 8 5.49 16.24 -21.83
CA LYS A 8 6.78 16.28 -22.51
C LYS A 8 7.85 15.76 -21.55
N ILE A 9 8.71 14.86 -22.01
CA ILE A 9 9.77 14.23 -21.22
C ILE A 9 11.11 14.62 -21.82
N ILE A 10 12.06 15.00 -20.96
CA ILE A 10 13.46 15.24 -21.32
C ILE A 10 14.28 14.21 -20.56
N LEU A 11 15.09 13.44 -21.29
CA LEU A 11 16.03 12.48 -20.73
C LEU A 11 17.43 13.10 -20.75
N PHE A 12 18.15 12.99 -19.64
CA PHE A 12 19.53 13.43 -19.51
C PHE A 12 20.46 12.23 -19.46
N ASP A 13 21.49 12.24 -20.30
CA ASP A 13 22.58 11.29 -20.24
C ASP A 13 23.62 11.78 -19.23
N ILE A 14 23.58 11.23 -18.02
CA ILE A 14 24.45 11.64 -16.92
C ILE A 14 25.93 11.26 -17.13
N ASP A 15 26.20 10.27 -17.97
CA ASP A 15 27.58 9.86 -18.27
C ASP A 15 28.37 10.97 -18.96
N SER A 16 27.69 11.88 -19.65
CA SER A 16 28.28 13.02 -20.31
C SER A 16 29.03 13.99 -19.38
N VAL A 17 28.72 13.99 -18.08
CA VAL A 17 29.36 14.82 -17.05
C VAL A 17 30.11 14.00 -15.99
N HIS A 18 30.15 12.69 -16.13
CA HIS A 18 30.75 11.79 -15.14
C HIS A 18 32.24 12.07 -14.91
N ASN A 19 32.99 12.40 -15.96
CA ASN A 19 34.40 12.76 -15.88
C ASN A 19 34.67 14.10 -15.16
N GLN A 20 33.63 14.90 -14.90
CA GLN A 20 33.71 16.19 -14.23
C GLN A 20 33.20 16.11 -12.79
N ILE A 21 32.80 14.93 -12.30
CA ILE A 21 32.12 14.76 -11.01
C ILE A 21 32.91 15.34 -9.84
N ASP A 22 34.23 15.19 -9.81
CA ASP A 22 35.08 15.71 -8.74
C ASP A 22 35.14 17.24 -8.73
N ALA A 23 35.19 17.86 -9.91
CA ALA A 23 35.12 19.32 -10.04
C ALA A 23 33.76 19.87 -9.61
N ILE A 24 32.67 19.15 -9.95
CA ILE A 24 31.30 19.48 -9.52
C ILE A 24 31.19 19.40 -8.00
N LYS A 25 31.69 18.32 -7.40
CA LYS A 25 31.74 18.15 -5.93
C LYS A 25 32.56 19.23 -5.24
N GLY A 26 33.71 19.58 -5.80
CA GLY A 26 34.55 20.68 -5.32
C GLY A 26 33.77 22.00 -5.29
N ARG A 27 33.08 22.34 -6.38
CA ARG A 27 32.23 23.53 -6.47
C ARG A 27 31.10 23.52 -5.43
N ILE A 28 30.43 22.37 -5.22
CA ILE A 28 29.37 22.21 -4.23
C ILE A 28 29.91 22.44 -2.82
N TRP A 29 31.10 21.90 -2.50
CA TRP A 29 31.75 22.13 -1.23
C TRP A 29 32.13 23.59 -1.04
N GLU A 30 32.77 24.21 -2.01
CA GLU A 30 33.17 25.61 -1.94
C GLU A 30 31.98 26.55 -1.73
N ASN A 31 30.89 26.31 -2.49
CA ASN A 31 29.73 27.19 -2.52
C ASN A 31 28.77 26.97 -1.36
N HIS A 32 28.57 25.73 -0.94
CA HIS A 32 27.45 25.35 -0.06
C HIS A 32 27.88 24.58 1.19
N LYS A 33 29.17 24.20 1.29
CA LYS A 33 29.72 23.41 2.41
C LYS A 33 29.03 22.04 2.57
N ILE A 34 28.53 21.47 1.49
CA ILE A 34 27.95 20.12 1.47
C ILE A 34 29.06 19.11 1.20
N SER A 35 29.35 18.26 2.20
CA SER A 35 30.36 17.21 2.08
C SER A 35 29.85 16.08 1.19
N THR A 36 30.60 15.79 0.13
CA THR A 36 30.27 14.71 -0.84
C THR A 36 31.43 13.73 -1.03
N LEU A 37 32.39 13.72 -0.09
CA LEU A 37 33.49 12.75 -0.11
C LEU A 37 33.01 11.39 0.41
N GLY A 38 33.40 10.32 -0.30
CA GLY A 38 33.06 8.95 0.12
C GLY A 38 31.59 8.58 0.06
N VAL A 39 30.77 9.34 -0.68
CA VAL A 39 29.34 9.04 -0.83
C VAL A 39 29.10 7.84 -1.73
N GLU A 40 27.93 7.21 -1.57
CA GLU A 40 27.48 6.11 -2.41
C GLU A 40 27.32 6.52 -3.88
N GLU A 41 27.40 5.55 -4.78
CA GLU A 41 27.27 5.78 -6.23
C GLU A 41 25.95 6.44 -6.62
N LEU A 42 24.86 6.12 -5.95
CA LEU A 42 23.56 6.80 -6.16
C LEU A 42 23.65 8.32 -5.94
N VAL A 43 24.42 8.77 -4.94
CA VAL A 43 24.61 10.21 -4.68
C VAL A 43 25.45 10.85 -5.79
N ASN A 44 26.48 10.16 -6.30
CA ASN A 44 27.28 10.62 -7.43
C ASN A 44 26.41 10.81 -8.69
N GLN A 45 25.59 9.81 -9.01
CA GLN A 45 24.65 9.87 -10.14
C GLN A 45 23.64 11.01 -9.95
N THR A 46 23.14 11.22 -8.74
CA THR A 46 22.21 12.29 -8.42
C THR A 46 22.86 13.68 -8.55
N ILE A 47 24.14 13.83 -8.19
CA ILE A 47 24.91 15.06 -8.39
C ILE A 47 25.11 15.32 -9.89
N ALA A 48 25.48 14.31 -10.68
CA ALA A 48 25.63 14.40 -12.13
C ALA A 48 24.30 14.79 -12.79
N PHE A 49 23.20 14.18 -12.40
CA PHE A 49 21.85 14.54 -12.86
C PHE A 49 21.51 16.00 -12.53
N GLY A 50 21.78 16.44 -11.31
CA GLY A 50 21.59 17.83 -10.92
C GLY A 50 22.40 18.81 -11.76
N GLU A 51 23.64 18.48 -12.10
CA GLU A 51 24.45 19.33 -12.98
C GLU A 51 23.84 19.47 -14.38
N MET A 52 23.35 18.38 -14.96
CA MET A 52 22.66 18.43 -16.25
C MET A 52 21.39 19.29 -16.19
N ILE A 53 20.61 19.17 -15.10
CA ILE A 53 19.45 20.05 -14.87
C ILE A 53 19.90 21.50 -14.74
N ARG A 54 20.97 21.79 -14.01
CA ARG A 54 21.50 23.16 -13.84
C ARG A 54 21.84 23.79 -15.19
N LEU A 55 22.61 23.08 -16.01
CA LEU A 55 23.00 23.55 -17.34
C LEU A 55 21.77 23.81 -18.23
N PHE A 56 20.86 22.84 -18.29
CA PHE A 56 19.63 22.95 -19.08
C PHE A 56 18.77 24.15 -18.67
N ILE A 57 18.52 24.32 -17.35
CA ILE A 57 17.68 25.43 -16.84
C ILE A 57 18.37 26.77 -17.07
N THR A 58 19.69 26.86 -16.94
CA THR A 58 20.45 28.08 -17.19
C THR A 58 20.31 28.50 -18.63
N GLU A 59 20.54 27.60 -19.60
CA GLU A 59 20.36 27.87 -21.02
C GLU A 59 18.91 28.24 -21.36
N LEU A 60 17.94 27.50 -20.81
CA LEU A 60 16.52 27.81 -21.01
C LEU A 60 16.17 29.23 -20.53
N ALA A 61 16.75 29.66 -19.41
CA ALA A 61 16.51 30.98 -18.85
C ALA A 61 17.19 32.09 -19.71
N LEU A 62 18.36 31.82 -20.27
CA LEU A 62 19.07 32.73 -21.18
C LEU A 62 18.35 32.88 -22.52
N GLU A 63 17.88 31.80 -23.10
CA GLU A 63 17.17 31.76 -24.38
C GLU A 63 15.69 32.25 -24.29
N ASN A 64 15.20 32.58 -23.11
CA ASN A 64 13.81 33.00 -22.89
C ASN A 64 13.51 34.42 -23.42
N LYS A 65 13.57 34.55 -24.75
CA LYS A 65 13.28 35.83 -25.45
C LYS A 65 11.84 36.33 -25.26
N SER A 66 10.91 35.42 -25.00
CA SER A 66 9.49 35.75 -24.81
C SER A 66 9.20 36.35 -23.44
N LYS A 67 10.17 36.40 -22.53
CA LYS A 67 10.05 36.87 -21.13
C LYS A 67 8.91 36.21 -20.35
N LYS A 68 8.55 34.97 -20.68
CA LYS A 68 7.60 34.19 -19.93
C LYS A 68 8.21 33.81 -18.59
N GLU A 69 7.37 33.74 -17.54
CA GLU A 69 7.84 33.22 -16.26
C GLU A 69 8.17 31.74 -16.38
N ILE A 70 9.37 31.38 -15.94
CA ILE A 70 9.83 29.99 -15.85
C ILE A 70 9.71 29.57 -14.40
N ILE A 71 8.91 28.53 -14.16
CA ILE A 71 8.75 27.91 -12.85
C ILE A 71 9.43 26.54 -12.92
N VAL A 72 10.32 26.28 -11.97
CA VAL A 72 10.97 24.98 -11.81
C VAL A 72 10.49 24.37 -10.52
N HIS A 73 9.79 23.25 -10.61
CA HIS A 73 9.27 22.53 -9.46
C HIS A 73 10.10 21.26 -9.24
N PHE A 74 10.89 21.26 -8.18
CA PHE A 74 11.74 20.14 -7.78
C PHE A 74 10.99 19.23 -6.82
N HIS A 75 11.01 17.94 -7.08
CA HIS A 75 10.45 16.92 -6.19
C HIS A 75 11.58 16.07 -5.61
N GLU A 76 11.67 16.03 -4.29
CA GLU A 76 12.68 15.29 -3.53
C GLU A 76 14.11 15.84 -3.67
N TRP A 77 14.97 15.44 -2.73
CA TRP A 77 16.37 15.85 -2.71
C TRP A 77 17.12 15.47 -4.00
N MET A 78 16.81 14.31 -4.57
CA MET A 78 17.48 13.80 -5.78
C MET A 78 17.31 14.70 -7.00
N ALA A 79 16.18 15.37 -7.15
CA ALA A 79 15.96 16.30 -8.24
C ALA A 79 16.49 17.72 -7.96
N SER A 80 16.82 18.04 -6.70
CA SER A 80 17.06 19.41 -6.26
C SER A 80 18.52 19.75 -5.90
N THR A 81 19.47 18.85 -6.17
CA THR A 81 20.89 19.05 -5.84
C THR A 81 21.49 20.30 -6.51
N CYS A 82 20.97 20.72 -7.67
CA CYS A 82 21.38 21.92 -8.38
C CYS A 82 20.72 23.22 -7.91
N LEU A 83 19.66 23.14 -7.12
CA LEU A 83 18.87 24.32 -6.72
C LEU A 83 19.73 25.36 -5.99
N PRO A 84 20.64 25.00 -5.05
CA PRO A 84 21.50 25.97 -4.40
C PRO A 84 22.41 26.74 -5.36
N ASP A 85 22.98 26.08 -6.39
CA ASP A 85 23.81 26.72 -7.42
C ASP A 85 22.96 27.64 -8.32
N LEU A 86 21.80 27.21 -8.79
CA LEU A 86 20.88 28.05 -9.58
C LEU A 86 20.51 29.36 -8.85
N ARG A 87 20.35 29.30 -7.53
CA ARG A 87 20.09 30.48 -6.70
C ARG A 87 21.35 31.36 -6.54
N LYS A 88 22.51 30.77 -6.36
CA LYS A 88 23.78 31.50 -6.27
C LYS A 88 24.10 32.23 -7.56
N ASP A 89 23.90 31.58 -8.70
CA ASP A 89 24.12 32.11 -10.05
C ASP A 89 23.03 33.11 -10.47
N LYS A 90 22.02 33.34 -9.60
CA LYS A 90 20.91 34.28 -9.83
C LYS A 90 20.16 34.01 -11.14
N VAL A 91 20.01 32.74 -11.50
CA VAL A 91 19.24 32.35 -12.71
C VAL A 91 17.80 32.84 -12.57
N LYS A 92 17.25 33.45 -13.65
CA LYS A 92 15.94 34.12 -13.65
C LYS A 92 14.78 33.13 -13.72
N ILE A 93 14.59 32.36 -12.69
CA ILE A 93 13.52 31.35 -12.52
C ILE A 93 12.79 31.53 -11.20
N SER A 94 11.58 31.01 -11.11
CA SER A 94 10.84 30.81 -9.86
C SER A 94 10.97 29.34 -9.44
N THR A 95 11.23 29.06 -8.17
CA THR A 95 11.52 27.69 -7.72
C THR A 95 10.53 27.25 -6.65
N VAL A 96 9.99 26.05 -6.81
CA VAL A 96 9.23 25.33 -5.78
C VAL A 96 10.02 24.05 -5.45
N PHE A 97 10.14 23.74 -4.19
CA PHE A 97 10.71 22.47 -3.74
C PHE A 97 9.66 21.72 -2.90
N THR A 98 9.32 20.51 -3.31
CA THR A 98 8.43 19.61 -2.56
C THR A 98 9.23 18.43 -2.03
N THR A 99 9.25 18.25 -0.71
CA THR A 99 9.68 17.00 -0.09
C THR A 99 8.45 16.17 0.26
N HIS A 100 8.42 14.90 -0.18
CA HIS A 100 7.33 13.96 0.11
C HIS A 100 7.58 13.17 1.40
N ALA A 101 8.83 13.09 1.84
CA ALA A 101 9.26 12.49 3.09
C ALA A 101 10.66 13.01 3.41
N THR A 102 10.90 13.52 4.59
CA THR A 102 12.26 13.95 4.94
C THR A 102 13.20 12.74 5.03
N MET A 103 14.42 12.90 4.52
CA MET A 103 15.43 11.83 4.61
C MET A 103 15.64 11.39 6.06
N LEU A 104 15.85 12.33 6.95
CA LEU A 104 16.14 12.02 8.35
C LEU A 104 14.92 11.46 9.09
N GLY A 105 13.73 12.00 8.85
CA GLY A 105 12.49 11.51 9.43
C GLY A 105 12.24 10.02 9.13
N ARG A 106 12.54 9.60 7.91
CA ARG A 106 12.40 8.19 7.49
C ARG A 106 13.32 7.26 8.28
N TYR A 107 14.58 7.66 8.53
CA TYR A 107 15.53 6.85 9.30
C TYR A 107 15.19 6.85 10.79
N LEU A 108 14.87 8.00 11.36
CA LEU A 108 14.54 8.11 12.78
C LEU A 108 13.25 7.37 13.14
N ALA A 109 12.20 7.53 12.36
CA ALA A 109 10.92 6.87 12.62
C ALA A 109 11.02 5.33 12.61
N GLY A 110 11.96 4.76 11.84
CA GLY A 110 12.23 3.32 11.83
C GLY A 110 13.06 2.80 12.99
N ASN A 111 13.77 3.69 13.71
CA ASN A 111 14.74 3.30 14.71
C ASN A 111 14.48 3.88 16.13
N VAL A 112 13.61 4.88 16.23
CA VAL A 112 13.34 5.56 17.50
C VAL A 112 11.88 5.35 17.90
N PRO A 113 11.61 4.68 19.03
CA PRO A 113 10.28 4.64 19.61
C PRO A 113 9.75 6.04 19.92
N ASN A 114 8.46 6.27 19.71
CA ASN A 114 7.81 7.56 19.98
C ASN A 114 8.47 8.76 19.27
N PHE A 115 9.00 8.54 18.07
CA PHE A 115 9.75 9.52 17.28
C PHE A 115 9.11 10.91 17.25
N TYR A 116 7.80 11.01 17.00
CA TYR A 116 7.12 12.31 16.91
C TYR A 116 6.96 13.06 18.24
N GLU A 117 7.12 12.37 19.37
CA GLU A 117 7.08 13.00 20.70
C GLU A 117 8.41 13.66 21.04
N VAL A 118 9.51 13.15 20.49
CA VAL A 118 10.89 13.59 20.79
C VAL A 118 11.59 14.23 19.59
N ILE A 119 10.86 14.57 18.53
CA ILE A 119 11.41 15.07 17.26
C ILE A 119 12.24 16.35 17.43
N ASP A 120 11.90 17.19 18.40
CA ASP A 120 12.58 18.44 18.74
C ASP A 120 13.93 18.27 19.47
N GLN A 121 14.23 17.05 19.92
CA GLN A 121 15.46 16.73 20.65
C GLN A 121 16.61 16.32 19.72
N PHE A 122 16.35 16.09 18.43
CA PHE A 122 17.36 15.63 17.48
C PHE A 122 18.14 16.78 16.85
N ASP A 123 19.48 16.69 16.93
CA ASP A 123 20.37 17.47 16.07
C ASP A 123 20.46 16.83 14.70
N TRP A 124 19.97 17.51 13.68
CA TRP A 124 19.87 16.98 12.31
C TRP A 124 21.23 16.55 11.74
N LEU A 125 22.32 17.29 12.05
CA LEU A 125 23.65 16.98 11.50
C LEU A 125 24.27 15.77 12.20
N LYS A 126 24.11 15.69 13.52
CA LYS A 126 24.58 14.55 14.31
C LYS A 126 23.90 13.26 13.85
N GLU A 127 22.59 13.30 13.71
CA GLU A 127 21.83 12.13 13.28
C GLU A 127 22.10 11.76 11.82
N ALA A 128 22.21 12.74 10.91
CA ALA A 128 22.60 12.49 9.52
C ALA A 128 23.97 11.81 9.39
N LYS A 129 24.94 12.20 10.23
CA LYS A 129 26.24 11.52 10.31
C LYS A 129 26.14 10.11 10.91
N HIS A 130 25.33 9.95 11.95
CA HIS A 130 25.12 8.66 12.59
C HIS A 130 24.59 7.61 11.59
N TYR A 131 23.65 8.01 10.72
CA TYR A 131 23.09 7.13 9.69
C TYR A 131 23.86 7.12 8.36
N GLY A 132 24.95 7.87 8.24
CA GLY A 132 25.73 7.92 7.00
C GLY A 132 25.04 8.61 5.82
N ILE A 133 24.06 9.49 6.08
CA ILE A 133 23.25 10.18 5.06
C ILE A 133 23.46 11.72 5.09
N GLU A 134 24.62 12.17 5.54
CA GLU A 134 24.92 13.61 5.71
C GLU A 134 24.76 14.38 4.38
N ALA A 135 25.24 13.83 3.28
CA ALA A 135 25.15 14.49 1.97
C ALA A 135 23.70 14.66 1.54
N GLN A 136 22.88 13.60 1.61
CA GLN A 136 21.48 13.60 1.20
C GLN A 136 20.67 14.61 2.02
N VAL A 137 20.80 14.58 3.35
CA VAL A 137 20.12 15.51 4.27
C VAL A 137 20.58 16.95 4.03
N SER A 138 21.87 17.16 3.76
CA SER A 138 22.42 18.50 3.49
C SER A 138 21.88 19.07 2.18
N PHE A 139 21.76 18.27 1.12
CA PHE A 139 21.12 18.68 -0.14
C PHE A 139 19.64 19.01 0.07
N GLU A 140 18.89 18.14 0.74
CA GLU A 140 17.47 18.35 1.03
C GLU A 140 17.26 19.67 1.81
N ARG A 141 18.05 19.87 2.85
CA ARG A 141 18.03 21.09 3.67
C ARG A 141 18.40 22.34 2.85
N ALA A 142 19.45 22.27 2.05
CA ALA A 142 19.86 23.38 1.19
C ALA A 142 18.78 23.73 0.15
N ALA A 143 18.16 22.74 -0.46
CA ALA A 143 17.05 22.93 -1.38
C ALA A 143 15.85 23.58 -0.68
N ALA A 144 15.46 23.06 0.48
CA ALA A 144 14.36 23.62 1.28
C ALA A 144 14.59 25.08 1.64
N GLN A 145 15.81 25.44 2.05
CA GLN A 145 16.15 26.81 2.47
C GLN A 145 16.30 27.79 1.30
N LYS A 146 16.69 27.31 0.11
CA LYS A 146 16.98 28.16 -1.06
C LYS A 146 15.82 28.27 -2.05
N ALA A 147 14.84 27.37 -2.05
CA ALA A 147 13.66 27.49 -2.90
C ALA A 147 12.84 28.76 -2.59
N ASN A 148 12.17 29.34 -3.59
CA ASN A 148 11.25 30.44 -3.35
C ASN A 148 10.07 29.98 -2.47
N VAL A 149 9.57 28.77 -2.71
CA VAL A 149 8.50 28.14 -1.94
C VAL A 149 8.91 26.72 -1.57
N LEU A 150 8.80 26.39 -0.30
CA LEU A 150 8.89 25.04 0.22
C LEU A 150 7.48 24.48 0.40
N THR A 151 7.25 23.28 -0.06
CA THR A 151 6.00 22.55 0.10
C THR A 151 6.25 21.12 0.58
N THR A 152 5.24 20.51 1.16
CA THR A 152 5.24 19.09 1.52
C THR A 152 3.85 18.51 1.37
N VAL A 153 3.68 17.22 1.63
CA VAL A 153 2.45 16.48 1.31
C VAL A 153 1.46 16.38 2.48
N SER A 154 1.91 16.65 3.72
CA SER A 154 1.07 16.53 4.92
C SER A 154 1.59 17.38 6.08
N ASP A 155 0.72 17.67 7.06
CA ASP A 155 1.12 18.41 8.27
C ASP A 155 2.15 17.63 9.11
N ILE A 156 2.10 16.31 9.06
CA ILE A 156 3.07 15.44 9.74
C ILE A 156 4.45 15.67 9.16
N THR A 157 4.58 15.63 7.82
CA THR A 157 5.86 15.91 7.15
C THR A 157 6.27 17.38 7.30
N ALA A 158 5.31 18.32 7.42
CA ALA A 158 5.63 19.72 7.69
C ALA A 158 6.30 19.90 9.06
N LYS A 159 5.89 19.13 10.07
CA LYS A 159 6.58 19.10 11.38
C LYS A 159 8.02 18.62 11.23
N GLU A 160 8.26 17.57 10.44
CA GLU A 160 9.63 17.11 10.15
C GLU A 160 10.45 18.18 9.40
N CYS A 161 9.87 18.88 8.42
CA CYS A 161 10.55 19.98 7.71
C CYS A 161 11.01 21.08 8.67
N GLN A 162 10.19 21.44 9.63
CA GLN A 162 10.53 22.46 10.63
C GLN A 162 11.81 22.08 11.40
N TYR A 163 11.89 20.85 11.89
CA TYR A 163 13.02 20.41 12.72
C TYR A 163 14.25 20.01 11.91
N PHE A 164 14.07 19.29 10.81
CA PHE A 164 15.20 18.74 10.06
C PHE A 164 15.66 19.63 8.91
N LEU A 165 14.76 20.31 8.22
CA LEU A 165 15.10 21.20 7.12
C LEU A 165 15.30 22.65 7.58
N GLY A 166 14.84 22.99 8.81
CA GLY A 166 14.97 24.32 9.39
C GLY A 166 14.10 25.37 8.70
N ARG A 167 12.97 24.93 8.08
CA ARG A 167 11.99 25.80 7.44
C ARG A 167 10.61 25.15 7.52
N ILE A 168 9.61 25.95 7.85
CA ILE A 168 8.21 25.55 7.82
C ILE A 168 7.73 25.67 6.36
N PRO A 169 7.13 24.62 5.77
CA PRO A 169 6.55 24.70 4.43
C PRO A 169 5.47 25.78 4.33
N GLU A 170 5.45 26.51 3.23
CA GLU A 170 4.44 27.54 2.98
C GLU A 170 3.08 26.94 2.63
N LEU A 171 3.07 25.76 2.03
CA LEU A 171 1.84 25.08 1.60
C LEU A 171 1.98 23.57 1.77
N ILE A 172 0.84 22.94 2.07
CA ILE A 172 0.68 21.48 2.00
C ILE A 172 0.06 21.15 0.65
N LEU A 173 0.68 20.24 -0.09
CA LEU A 173 0.24 19.73 -1.38
C LEU A 173 -0.22 18.28 -1.22
N PRO A 174 -1.51 18.01 -0.94
CA PRO A 174 -2.00 16.65 -0.81
C PRO A 174 -1.73 15.85 -2.08
N ASN A 175 -1.34 14.59 -1.94
CA ASN A 175 -1.12 13.74 -3.09
C ASN A 175 -2.44 13.18 -3.63
N GLY A 176 -2.64 13.37 -4.93
CA GLY A 176 -3.79 12.83 -5.64
C GLY A 176 -3.53 11.47 -6.27
N LEU A 177 -4.58 10.97 -6.88
CA LEU A 177 -4.55 9.75 -7.68
C LEU A 177 -5.32 10.02 -8.99
N ASN A 178 -4.96 9.36 -10.07
CA ASN A 178 -5.80 9.36 -11.26
C ASN A 178 -6.96 8.38 -11.04
N ILE A 179 -8.06 8.88 -10.48
CA ILE A 179 -9.19 8.05 -10.07
C ILE A 179 -9.83 7.35 -11.26
N GLN A 180 -9.92 8.00 -12.43
CA GLN A 180 -10.50 7.39 -13.64
C GLN A 180 -9.81 6.08 -14.03
N ARG A 181 -8.52 5.92 -13.72
CA ARG A 181 -7.76 4.71 -13.99
C ARG A 181 -8.21 3.53 -13.12
N PHE A 182 -8.80 3.82 -11.97
CA PHE A 182 -9.26 2.83 -10.98
C PHE A 182 -10.79 2.67 -11.03
N ALA A 183 -11.50 3.62 -11.63
CA ALA A 183 -12.94 3.59 -11.70
C ALA A 183 -13.44 2.40 -12.53
N ALA A 184 -14.46 1.71 -12.02
CA ALA A 184 -15.16 0.65 -12.71
C ALA A 184 -16.66 1.00 -12.69
N LEU A 185 -17.02 2.04 -13.46
CA LEU A 185 -18.36 2.64 -13.52
C LEU A 185 -19.47 1.61 -13.33
N HIS A 186 -20.20 1.69 -12.21
CA HIS A 186 -21.34 0.82 -11.84
C HIS A 186 -21.04 -0.69 -11.69
N GLU A 187 -19.78 -1.15 -11.83
CA GLU A 187 -19.41 -2.57 -11.77
C GLU A 187 -18.75 -3.01 -10.46
N HIS A 188 -18.54 -2.10 -9.51
CA HIS A 188 -17.74 -2.39 -8.28
C HIS A 188 -18.26 -3.59 -7.49
N GLN A 189 -19.59 -3.77 -7.39
CA GLN A 189 -20.17 -4.90 -6.68
C GLN A 189 -19.99 -6.22 -7.46
N ASN A 190 -20.16 -6.20 -8.77
CA ASN A 190 -19.94 -7.37 -9.61
C ASN A 190 -18.46 -7.79 -9.61
N LEU A 191 -17.56 -6.82 -9.72
CA LEU A 191 -16.12 -7.06 -9.67
C LEU A 191 -15.70 -7.56 -8.28
N HIS A 192 -16.26 -7.00 -7.20
CA HIS A 192 -16.02 -7.54 -5.88
C HIS A 192 -16.42 -8.99 -5.76
N SER A 193 -17.64 -9.35 -6.16
CA SER A 193 -18.15 -10.72 -6.10
C SER A 193 -17.27 -11.67 -6.90
N LYS A 194 -16.91 -11.29 -8.14
CA LYS A 194 -16.04 -12.06 -9.02
C LYS A 194 -14.67 -12.33 -8.40
N TYR A 195 -13.99 -11.29 -7.89
CA TYR A 195 -12.64 -11.46 -7.34
C TYR A 195 -12.65 -12.03 -5.92
N LYS A 196 -13.73 -11.80 -5.15
CA LYS A 196 -13.97 -12.52 -3.88
C LYS A 196 -14.00 -14.02 -4.10
N GLU A 197 -14.66 -14.49 -5.16
CA GLU A 197 -14.72 -15.91 -5.51
C GLU A 197 -13.32 -16.49 -5.74
N SER A 198 -12.46 -15.81 -6.50
CA SER A 198 -11.07 -16.24 -6.70
C SER A 198 -10.26 -16.31 -5.41
N ILE A 199 -10.47 -15.35 -4.48
CA ILE A 199 -9.86 -15.40 -3.15
C ILE A 199 -10.43 -16.56 -2.33
N SER A 200 -11.75 -16.80 -2.42
CA SER A 200 -12.42 -17.92 -1.74
C SER A 200 -11.89 -19.28 -2.22
N ASP A 201 -11.55 -19.40 -3.49
CA ASP A 201 -10.91 -20.59 -4.06
C ASP A 201 -9.54 -20.86 -3.44
N PHE A 202 -8.73 -19.81 -3.29
CA PHE A 202 -7.46 -19.93 -2.57
C PHE A 202 -7.67 -20.33 -1.11
N VAL A 203 -8.58 -19.64 -0.42
CA VAL A 203 -8.89 -19.89 1.01
C VAL A 203 -9.41 -21.32 1.21
N MET A 204 -10.26 -21.80 0.32
CA MET A 204 -10.74 -23.19 0.33
C MET A 204 -9.59 -24.19 0.23
N GLY A 205 -8.73 -24.01 -0.78
CA GLY A 205 -7.54 -24.86 -0.96
C GLY A 205 -6.62 -24.84 0.25
N HIS A 206 -6.44 -23.69 0.86
CA HIS A 206 -5.50 -23.48 1.95
C HIS A 206 -5.99 -24.02 3.32
N PHE A 207 -7.29 -23.85 3.62
CA PHE A 207 -7.83 -24.15 4.95
C PHE A 207 -8.68 -25.41 5.01
N PHE A 208 -9.45 -25.75 3.96
CA PHE A 208 -10.51 -26.76 4.05
C PHE A 208 -10.02 -28.20 4.10
N GLN A 209 -8.74 -28.43 3.90
CA GLN A 209 -8.12 -29.73 4.19
C GLN A 209 -8.34 -30.15 5.63
N ASN A 210 -8.26 -29.20 6.57
CA ASN A 210 -8.33 -29.42 8.01
C ASN A 210 -9.50 -28.68 8.65
N GLN A 211 -9.77 -27.44 8.24
CA GLN A 211 -10.64 -26.50 8.95
C GLN A 211 -11.67 -25.87 7.98
N PRO A 212 -12.73 -26.58 7.58
CA PRO A 212 -13.78 -25.96 6.78
C PRO A 212 -14.58 -24.96 7.64
N PHE A 213 -14.94 -23.82 7.03
CA PHE A 213 -15.80 -22.79 7.60
C PHE A 213 -16.68 -22.18 6.52
N ASP A 214 -17.73 -21.44 6.90
CA ASP A 214 -18.67 -20.85 6.01
C ASP A 214 -18.05 -19.66 5.24
N LEU A 215 -17.85 -19.79 3.93
CA LEU A 215 -17.29 -18.75 3.06
C LEU A 215 -18.22 -17.55 2.91
N GLU A 216 -19.54 -17.73 3.01
CA GLU A 216 -20.50 -16.63 2.95
C GLU A 216 -20.43 -15.76 4.22
N GLN A 217 -20.04 -16.34 5.34
CA GLN A 217 -19.80 -15.66 6.61
C GLN A 217 -18.34 -15.26 6.78
N THR A 218 -17.51 -15.37 5.70
CA THR A 218 -16.08 -15.05 5.78
C THR A 218 -15.79 -13.68 5.19
N LEU A 219 -14.99 -12.90 5.90
CA LEU A 219 -14.52 -11.59 5.49
C LEU A 219 -13.01 -11.63 5.22
N TYR A 220 -12.61 -11.10 4.06
CA TYR A 220 -11.21 -10.99 3.65
C TYR A 220 -10.70 -9.60 3.93
N LEU A 221 -9.75 -9.49 4.86
CA LEU A 221 -9.05 -8.27 5.22
C LEU A 221 -7.61 -8.38 4.73
N PHE A 222 -6.97 -7.26 4.44
CA PHE A 222 -5.57 -7.28 4.04
C PHE A 222 -4.80 -6.05 4.48
N THR A 223 -3.50 -6.22 4.61
CA THR A 223 -2.52 -5.14 4.66
C THR A 223 -1.44 -5.40 3.65
N SER A 224 -0.88 -4.36 3.06
CA SER A 224 0.18 -4.48 2.06
C SER A 224 1.13 -3.30 2.11
N GLY A 225 2.40 -3.54 1.77
CA GLY A 225 3.43 -2.52 1.72
C GLY A 225 4.83 -3.12 1.71
N ARG A 226 5.84 -2.26 1.80
CA ARG A 226 7.22 -2.70 2.04
C ARG A 226 7.31 -3.29 3.45
N PHE A 227 8.25 -4.19 3.64
CA PHE A 227 8.50 -4.73 4.98
C PHE A 227 9.18 -3.66 5.86
N GLU A 228 8.37 -2.87 6.50
CA GLU A 228 8.73 -1.90 7.52
C GLU A 228 7.82 -2.17 8.73
N TYR A 229 8.21 -3.14 9.57
CA TYR A 229 7.35 -3.82 10.54
C TYR A 229 6.53 -2.85 11.42
N THR A 230 7.19 -1.91 12.08
CA THR A 230 6.53 -0.90 12.93
C THR A 230 5.97 0.26 12.11
N ASN A 231 6.73 0.76 11.11
CA ASN A 231 6.32 1.91 10.31
C ASN A 231 5.02 1.66 9.53
N LYS A 232 4.82 0.43 9.02
CA LYS A 232 3.58 0.03 8.33
C LYS A 232 2.49 -0.47 9.28
N GLY A 233 2.77 -0.53 10.59
CA GLY A 233 1.80 -0.94 11.61
C GLY A 233 1.45 -2.42 11.57
N TYR A 234 2.35 -3.29 11.08
CA TYR A 234 2.14 -4.74 11.10
C TYR A 234 2.09 -5.26 12.53
N ASP A 235 2.93 -4.71 13.42
CA ASP A 235 2.93 -4.95 14.86
C ASP A 235 1.57 -4.68 15.48
N LEU A 236 1.05 -3.46 15.30
CA LEU A 236 -0.24 -3.02 15.83
C LEU A 236 -1.39 -3.86 15.25
N THR A 237 -1.33 -4.18 13.96
CA THR A 237 -2.34 -5.00 13.29
C THR A 237 -2.40 -6.39 13.90
N LEU A 238 -1.25 -7.03 14.14
CA LEU A 238 -1.19 -8.38 14.75
C LEU A 238 -1.74 -8.41 16.17
N ASP A 239 -1.38 -7.42 17.00
CA ASP A 239 -1.88 -7.33 18.35
C ASP A 239 -3.41 -7.03 18.38
N ALA A 240 -3.89 -6.16 17.50
CA ALA A 240 -5.32 -5.91 17.33
C ALA A 240 -6.09 -7.15 16.84
N LEU A 241 -5.51 -7.96 15.95
CA LEU A 241 -6.11 -9.21 15.48
C LEU A 241 -6.22 -10.26 16.60
N LYS A 242 -5.25 -10.31 17.51
CA LYS A 242 -5.35 -11.16 18.72
C LYS A 242 -6.56 -10.76 19.57
N ILE A 243 -6.72 -9.46 19.82
CA ILE A 243 -7.86 -8.92 20.58
C ILE A 243 -9.17 -9.21 19.83
N LEU A 244 -9.20 -8.99 18.52
CA LEU A 244 -10.36 -9.27 17.67
C LEU A 244 -10.75 -10.74 17.72
N ASN A 245 -9.78 -11.67 17.63
CA ASN A 245 -10.02 -13.10 17.71
C ASN A 245 -10.73 -13.49 19.00
N GLN A 246 -10.27 -12.93 20.13
CA GLN A 246 -10.91 -13.17 21.41
C GLN A 246 -12.33 -12.59 21.47
N LYS A 247 -12.52 -11.32 21.02
CA LYS A 247 -13.84 -10.69 20.99
C LYS A 247 -14.86 -11.48 20.13
N LEU A 248 -14.43 -12.03 19.00
CA LEU A 248 -15.30 -12.84 18.14
C LEU A 248 -15.64 -14.20 18.77
N LYS A 249 -14.71 -14.81 19.51
CA LYS A 249 -14.97 -16.03 20.29
C LYS A 249 -15.98 -15.75 21.42
N ASP A 250 -15.76 -14.72 22.20
CA ASP A 250 -16.61 -14.33 23.33
C ASP A 250 -18.03 -13.97 22.88
N ALA A 251 -18.16 -13.33 21.71
CA ALA A 251 -19.44 -13.01 21.11
C ALA A 251 -20.14 -14.21 20.44
N GLY A 252 -19.55 -15.40 20.43
CA GLY A 252 -20.08 -16.58 19.74
C GLY A 252 -20.29 -16.36 18.24
N SER A 253 -19.45 -15.51 17.62
CA SER A 253 -19.61 -15.10 16.21
C SER A 253 -19.54 -16.30 15.27
N LYS A 254 -20.47 -16.35 14.30
CA LYS A 254 -20.42 -17.31 13.20
C LYS A 254 -19.48 -16.85 12.07
N LYS A 255 -19.07 -15.59 12.09
CA LYS A 255 -18.21 -15.02 11.07
C LYS A 255 -16.75 -15.40 11.29
N THR A 256 -16.05 -15.62 10.18
CA THR A 256 -14.60 -15.86 10.12
C THR A 256 -13.93 -14.67 9.42
N VAL A 257 -12.77 -14.28 9.91
CA VAL A 257 -11.92 -13.27 9.27
C VAL A 257 -10.68 -13.97 8.74
N VAL A 258 -10.36 -13.76 7.45
CA VAL A 258 -9.06 -14.14 6.90
C VAL A 258 -8.28 -12.86 6.64
N MET A 259 -7.17 -12.70 7.33
CA MET A 259 -6.29 -11.53 7.21
C MET A 259 -5.06 -11.88 6.39
N PHE A 260 -4.88 -11.14 5.29
CA PHE A 260 -3.73 -11.28 4.40
C PHE A 260 -2.67 -10.23 4.73
N PHE A 261 -1.44 -10.67 4.98
CA PHE A 261 -0.25 -9.82 5.05
C PHE A 261 0.51 -9.97 3.73
N ILE A 262 0.57 -8.90 2.94
CA ILE A 262 1.20 -8.87 1.61
C ILE A 262 2.43 -7.95 1.70
N THR A 263 3.62 -8.53 1.84
CA THR A 263 4.84 -7.73 1.93
C THR A 263 6.04 -8.53 1.45
N LYS A 264 6.88 -7.94 0.60
CA LYS A 264 7.99 -8.67 -0.01
C LYS A 264 9.09 -8.97 1.00
N GLN A 265 9.44 -10.25 1.11
CA GLN A 265 10.55 -10.77 1.89
C GLN A 265 11.35 -11.80 1.07
N PRO A 266 12.63 -12.00 1.37
CA PRO A 266 13.42 -13.05 0.71
C PRO A 266 12.87 -14.44 1.04
N TYR A 267 12.55 -15.21 0.01
CA TYR A 267 12.08 -16.60 0.13
C TYR A 267 12.82 -17.51 -0.85
N HIS A 268 12.72 -18.83 -0.65
CA HIS A 268 13.27 -19.84 -1.54
C HIS A 268 12.29 -20.19 -2.65
N THR A 269 11.07 -20.58 -2.27
CA THR A 269 9.99 -20.99 -3.19
C THR A 269 8.64 -20.87 -2.49
N ILE A 270 7.55 -21.03 -3.24
CA ILE A 270 6.23 -21.27 -2.67
C ILE A 270 6.28 -22.60 -1.89
N ASP A 271 5.63 -22.65 -0.72
CA ASP A 271 5.57 -23.89 0.07
C ASP A 271 4.91 -25.02 -0.74
N PRO A 272 5.58 -26.16 -0.94
CA PRO A 272 5.04 -27.27 -1.73
C PRO A 272 3.70 -27.79 -1.21
N GLU A 273 3.46 -27.79 0.11
CA GLU A 273 2.19 -28.24 0.68
C GLU A 273 1.04 -27.30 0.26
N VAL A 274 1.30 -25.98 0.21
CA VAL A 274 0.32 -24.98 -0.25
C VAL A 274 -0.01 -25.16 -1.73
N LEU A 275 0.99 -25.41 -2.57
CA LEU A 275 0.78 -25.69 -4.00
C LEU A 275 0.03 -26.98 -4.22
N GLN A 276 0.43 -28.06 -3.54
CA GLN A 276 -0.21 -29.38 -3.66
C GLN A 276 -1.68 -29.31 -3.24
N SER A 277 -1.98 -28.63 -2.13
CA SER A 277 -3.35 -28.47 -1.66
C SER A 277 -4.26 -27.82 -2.70
N ARG A 278 -3.76 -26.76 -3.35
CA ARG A 278 -4.50 -26.09 -4.43
C ARG A 278 -4.69 -27.01 -5.64
N ALA A 279 -3.66 -27.76 -6.05
CA ALA A 279 -3.75 -28.67 -7.17
C ALA A 279 -4.80 -29.77 -6.93
N VAL A 280 -4.83 -30.33 -5.72
CA VAL A 280 -5.83 -31.36 -5.36
C VAL A 280 -7.24 -30.77 -5.28
N LEU A 281 -7.41 -29.53 -4.76
CA LEU A 281 -8.70 -28.85 -4.80
C LEU A 281 -9.22 -28.67 -6.25
N ASN A 282 -8.33 -28.30 -7.17
CA ASN A 282 -8.71 -28.19 -8.58
C ASN A 282 -9.13 -29.55 -9.15
N GLU A 283 -8.44 -30.63 -8.81
CA GLU A 283 -8.85 -31.99 -9.21
C GLU A 283 -10.22 -32.38 -8.64
N ILE A 284 -10.51 -32.02 -7.38
CA ILE A 284 -11.86 -32.19 -6.80
C ILE A 284 -12.92 -31.45 -7.64
N ARG A 285 -12.64 -30.19 -8.01
CA ARG A 285 -13.54 -29.38 -8.84
C ARG A 285 -13.76 -30.01 -10.22
N GLU A 286 -12.71 -30.45 -10.90
CA GLU A 286 -12.80 -31.15 -12.18
C GLU A 286 -13.65 -32.42 -12.09
N ASN A 287 -13.48 -33.22 -11.04
CA ASN A 287 -14.28 -34.40 -10.80
C ASN A 287 -15.77 -34.02 -10.59
N CYS A 288 -16.06 -32.95 -9.85
CA CYS A 288 -17.43 -32.46 -9.65
C CYS A 288 -18.06 -31.99 -10.97
N LEU A 289 -17.34 -31.25 -11.81
CA LEU A 289 -17.81 -30.80 -13.13
C LEU A 289 -18.06 -31.98 -14.07
N ALA A 290 -17.24 -33.01 -14.06
CA ALA A 290 -17.42 -34.21 -14.84
C ALA A 290 -18.72 -34.97 -14.39
N ILE A 291 -18.95 -35.05 -13.08
CA ILE A 291 -20.18 -35.63 -12.53
C ILE A 291 -21.40 -34.81 -12.95
N GLU A 292 -21.36 -33.48 -12.79
CA GLU A 292 -22.44 -32.56 -13.17
C GLU A 292 -22.85 -32.77 -14.64
N LYS A 293 -21.88 -32.77 -15.55
CA LYS A 293 -22.11 -32.99 -16.97
C LYS A 293 -22.75 -34.36 -17.25
N SER A 294 -22.20 -35.43 -16.67
CA SER A 294 -22.72 -36.80 -16.87
C SER A 294 -24.13 -36.95 -16.33
N VAL A 295 -24.40 -36.41 -15.13
CA VAL A 295 -25.74 -36.43 -14.52
C VAL A 295 -26.74 -35.62 -15.34
N GLY A 296 -26.36 -34.43 -15.81
CA GLY A 296 -27.21 -33.56 -16.64
C GLY A 296 -27.61 -34.23 -17.96
N GLU A 297 -26.66 -34.87 -18.68
CA GLU A 297 -26.92 -35.60 -19.91
C GLU A 297 -27.90 -36.78 -19.69
N LYS A 298 -27.68 -37.59 -18.64
CA LYS A 298 -28.55 -38.74 -18.33
C LYS A 298 -29.94 -38.29 -17.87
N LEU A 299 -30.01 -37.21 -17.06
CA LEU A 299 -31.28 -36.63 -16.63
C LEU A 299 -32.11 -36.14 -17.84
N PHE A 300 -31.46 -35.43 -18.79
CA PHE A 300 -32.13 -34.99 -20.03
C PHE A 300 -32.70 -36.16 -20.81
N GLN A 301 -31.89 -37.21 -21.03
CA GLN A 301 -32.35 -38.41 -21.77
C GLN A 301 -33.50 -39.12 -21.04
N ALA A 302 -33.39 -39.30 -19.73
CA ALA A 302 -34.45 -39.95 -18.95
C ALA A 302 -35.75 -39.13 -18.94
N SER A 303 -35.65 -37.80 -18.79
CA SER A 303 -36.82 -36.92 -18.82
C SER A 303 -37.49 -36.87 -20.19
N ALA A 304 -36.71 -36.87 -21.27
CA ALA A 304 -37.24 -36.89 -22.64
C ALA A 304 -37.92 -38.23 -23.01
N ALA A 305 -37.48 -39.34 -22.43
CA ALA A 305 -38.05 -40.67 -22.65
C ALA A 305 -39.20 -41.01 -21.69
N SER A 306 -39.37 -40.29 -20.58
CA SER A 306 -40.37 -40.58 -19.55
C SER A 306 -41.76 -40.12 -19.97
N LYS A 307 -42.76 -40.95 -19.65
CA LYS A 307 -44.17 -40.58 -19.70
C LYS A 307 -44.70 -40.02 -18.37
N ASP A 308 -43.90 -40.15 -17.31
CA ASP A 308 -44.25 -39.69 -15.97
C ASP A 308 -43.61 -38.30 -15.70
N LEU A 309 -44.32 -37.45 -14.93
CA LEU A 309 -43.89 -36.11 -14.56
C LEU A 309 -42.93 -36.11 -13.36
N GLN A 310 -42.47 -37.28 -12.90
CA GLN A 310 -41.56 -37.38 -11.74
C GLN A 310 -40.10 -37.26 -12.18
N ILE A 311 -39.35 -36.41 -11.47
CA ILE A 311 -37.89 -36.29 -11.65
C ILE A 311 -37.24 -37.54 -11.04
N PRO A 312 -36.42 -38.30 -11.79
CA PRO A 312 -35.70 -39.45 -11.29
C PRO A 312 -34.71 -39.08 -10.15
N ASP A 313 -34.39 -40.05 -9.27
CA ASP A 313 -33.34 -39.86 -8.27
C ASP A 313 -31.98 -39.64 -8.95
N LEU A 314 -31.42 -38.45 -8.77
CA LEU A 314 -30.16 -38.03 -9.39
C LEU A 314 -28.97 -38.90 -8.97
N ASN A 315 -29.02 -39.54 -7.79
CA ASN A 315 -27.98 -40.44 -7.34
C ASN A 315 -27.77 -41.64 -8.26
N ASN A 316 -28.81 -42.07 -8.97
CA ASN A 316 -28.76 -43.20 -9.92
C ASN A 316 -28.00 -42.84 -11.22
N PHE A 317 -27.80 -41.56 -11.49
CA PHE A 317 -27.10 -41.09 -12.69
C PHE A 317 -25.60 -40.82 -12.45
N VAL A 318 -25.13 -40.84 -11.19
CA VAL A 318 -23.72 -40.67 -10.88
C VAL A 318 -22.97 -41.98 -11.15
N ASP A 319 -22.04 -41.95 -12.11
CA ASP A 319 -21.19 -43.11 -12.41
C ASP A 319 -20.32 -43.49 -11.23
N GLU A 320 -20.22 -44.80 -10.96
CA GLU A 320 -19.41 -45.34 -9.86
C GLU A 320 -17.92 -44.97 -10.00
N TYR A 321 -17.41 -44.88 -11.22
CA TYR A 321 -16.05 -44.44 -11.50
C TYR A 321 -15.78 -43.03 -10.92
N TRP A 322 -16.64 -42.05 -11.22
CA TRP A 322 -16.49 -40.69 -10.75
C TRP A 322 -16.71 -40.57 -9.23
N ARG A 323 -17.66 -41.33 -8.70
CA ARG A 323 -17.90 -41.41 -7.25
C ARG A 323 -16.69 -41.91 -6.50
N MET A 324 -16.07 -42.99 -6.98
CA MET A 324 -14.84 -43.53 -6.37
C MET A 324 -13.65 -42.62 -6.53
N ARG A 325 -13.49 -42.01 -7.68
CA ARG A 325 -12.41 -41.05 -7.93
C ARG A 325 -12.54 -39.84 -7.01
N LEU A 326 -13.68 -39.19 -6.94
CA LEU A 326 -13.92 -38.06 -6.04
C LEU A 326 -13.66 -38.44 -4.57
N ARG A 327 -14.15 -39.59 -4.12
CA ARG A 327 -13.90 -40.06 -2.74
C ARG A 327 -12.40 -40.21 -2.45
N ARG A 328 -11.62 -40.82 -3.34
CA ARG A 328 -10.18 -40.97 -3.19
C ARG A 328 -9.47 -39.63 -3.14
N THR A 329 -9.77 -38.72 -4.08
CA THR A 329 -9.16 -37.39 -4.13
C THR A 329 -9.45 -36.61 -2.84
N VAL A 330 -10.71 -36.63 -2.34
CA VAL A 330 -11.06 -35.98 -1.08
C VAL A 330 -10.34 -36.60 0.12
N GLN A 331 -10.22 -37.94 0.17
CA GLN A 331 -9.47 -38.61 1.25
C GLN A 331 -7.99 -38.26 1.26
N THR A 332 -7.35 -38.18 0.09
CA THR A 332 -5.95 -37.79 -0.03
C THR A 332 -5.74 -36.31 0.34
N TRP A 333 -6.75 -35.45 0.08
CA TRP A 333 -6.66 -34.04 0.38
C TRP A 333 -6.81 -33.74 1.88
N LYS A 334 -7.67 -34.47 2.61
CA LYS A 334 -7.88 -34.24 4.03
C LYS A 334 -6.63 -34.54 4.86
N THR A 335 -6.31 -33.65 5.80
CA THR A 335 -5.16 -33.75 6.69
C THR A 335 -5.52 -33.28 8.10
N ASN A 336 -4.74 -33.70 9.08
CA ASN A 336 -4.83 -33.22 10.46
C ASN A 336 -3.80 -32.12 10.76
N THR A 337 -2.95 -31.77 9.80
CA THR A 337 -1.98 -30.69 9.97
C THR A 337 -2.66 -29.33 9.88
N LYS A 338 -2.18 -28.39 10.70
CA LYS A 338 -2.71 -27.01 10.67
C LYS A 338 -2.36 -26.34 9.33
N PRO A 339 -3.26 -25.50 8.80
CA PRO A 339 -2.95 -24.68 7.64
C PRO A 339 -1.73 -23.79 7.90
N LYS A 340 -0.83 -23.74 6.93
CA LYS A 340 0.36 -22.89 7.03
C LYS A 340 -0.03 -21.42 7.19
N VAL A 341 0.67 -20.70 8.04
CA VAL A 341 0.50 -19.24 8.15
C VAL A 341 1.16 -18.53 6.97
N VAL A 342 2.34 -19.03 6.55
CA VAL A 342 3.15 -18.46 5.46
C VAL A 342 2.97 -19.29 4.21
N THR A 343 2.75 -18.63 3.08
CA THR A 343 2.55 -19.29 1.77
C THR A 343 3.84 -19.73 1.08
N HIS A 344 5.00 -19.30 1.60
CA HIS A 344 6.32 -19.56 1.01
C HIS A 344 7.32 -20.05 2.06
N LEU A 345 8.40 -20.66 1.63
CA LEU A 345 9.53 -20.99 2.46
C LEU A 345 10.46 -19.78 2.56
N LEU A 346 10.37 -19.02 3.63
CA LEU A 346 11.21 -17.84 3.87
C LEU A 346 12.67 -18.23 4.08
N LYS A 347 13.61 -17.36 3.69
CA LYS A 347 15.03 -17.54 3.97
C LYS A 347 15.36 -17.37 5.44
N ASN A 348 14.69 -16.46 6.12
CA ASN A 348 14.86 -16.18 7.55
C ASN A 348 13.51 -15.91 8.20
N GLU A 349 13.38 -16.22 9.48
CA GLU A 349 12.24 -15.77 10.28
C GLU A 349 12.27 -14.24 10.45
N ASP A 350 11.13 -13.62 10.24
CA ASP A 350 10.94 -12.18 10.40
C ASP A 350 10.06 -11.83 11.62
N ASP A 351 9.87 -10.52 11.83
CA ASP A 351 9.10 -10.01 12.96
C ASP A 351 7.62 -10.39 12.90
N ILE A 352 7.04 -10.55 11.69
CA ILE A 352 5.65 -11.00 11.54
C ILE A 352 5.51 -12.41 12.09
N ILE A 353 6.39 -13.33 11.69
CA ILE A 353 6.35 -14.73 12.18
C ILE A 353 6.57 -14.79 13.68
N ARG A 354 7.58 -14.09 14.21
CA ARG A 354 7.84 -14.05 15.66
C ARG A 354 6.63 -13.55 16.44
N ASN A 355 5.96 -12.52 15.94
CA ASN A 355 4.76 -11.99 16.58
C ASN A 355 3.57 -12.96 16.48
N LEU A 356 3.35 -13.63 15.36
CA LEU A 356 2.29 -14.63 15.20
C LEU A 356 2.45 -15.81 16.18
N ILE A 357 3.69 -16.26 16.39
CA ILE A 357 4.00 -17.29 17.41
C ILE A 357 3.70 -16.73 18.81
N ARG A 358 4.17 -15.52 19.13
CA ARG A 358 3.94 -14.85 20.41
C ARG A 358 2.44 -14.64 20.73
N THR A 359 1.66 -14.27 19.73
CA THR A 359 0.22 -14.02 19.89
C THR A 359 -0.64 -15.28 19.85
N GLY A 360 -0.09 -16.39 19.38
CA GLY A 360 -0.79 -17.65 19.20
C GLY A 360 -1.71 -17.69 17.98
N LEU A 361 -1.64 -16.70 17.08
CA LEU A 361 -2.42 -16.64 15.84
C LEU A 361 -1.80 -17.53 14.76
N THR A 362 -1.85 -18.84 14.98
CA THR A 362 -1.22 -19.86 14.13
C THR A 362 -2.25 -20.75 13.43
N ASN A 363 -3.39 -20.19 13.05
CA ASN A 363 -4.49 -20.89 12.38
C ASN A 363 -5.01 -22.10 13.16
N ASN A 364 -5.25 -21.94 14.47
CA ASN A 364 -5.87 -23.00 15.27
C ASN A 364 -7.33 -23.23 14.83
N PRO A 365 -7.89 -24.43 14.99
CA PRO A 365 -9.24 -24.75 14.54
C PRO A 365 -10.32 -23.81 15.09
N ASP A 366 -10.21 -23.43 16.36
CA ASP A 366 -11.15 -22.56 17.08
C ASP A 366 -10.94 -21.05 16.84
N ASP A 367 -9.87 -20.66 16.14
CA ASP A 367 -9.64 -19.26 15.81
C ASP A 367 -10.67 -18.72 14.84
N LYS A 368 -11.24 -17.55 15.15
CA LYS A 368 -12.14 -16.80 14.28
C LYS A 368 -11.37 -15.89 13.31
N VAL A 369 -10.11 -15.61 13.63
CA VAL A 369 -9.18 -14.88 12.77
C VAL A 369 -8.14 -15.85 12.24
N LYS A 370 -8.11 -16.02 10.92
CA LYS A 370 -7.14 -16.83 10.18
C LYS A 370 -6.15 -15.92 9.52
N ILE A 371 -4.88 -16.33 9.46
CA ILE A 371 -3.78 -15.53 8.93
C ILE A 371 -3.23 -16.19 7.66
N VAL A 372 -3.01 -15.37 6.65
CA VAL A 372 -2.25 -15.72 5.44
C VAL A 372 -1.15 -14.69 5.25
N TYR A 373 0.10 -15.09 5.46
CA TYR A 373 1.26 -14.27 5.16
C TYR A 373 1.83 -14.64 3.80
N HIS A 374 1.73 -13.69 2.86
CA HIS A 374 2.22 -13.83 1.48
C HIS A 374 3.43 -12.91 1.27
N PRO A 375 4.66 -13.46 1.27
CA PRO A 375 5.90 -12.67 1.24
C PRO A 375 6.35 -12.27 -0.17
N ASP A 376 5.40 -11.98 -1.05
CA ASP A 376 5.67 -11.51 -2.41
C ASP A 376 4.56 -10.59 -2.93
N PHE A 377 4.75 -10.03 -4.13
CA PHE A 377 3.73 -9.26 -4.81
C PHE A 377 2.60 -10.15 -5.32
N ILE A 378 1.38 -9.62 -5.29
CA ILE A 378 0.24 -10.25 -5.97
C ILE A 378 0.32 -9.92 -7.46
N VAL A 379 0.59 -10.94 -8.26
CA VAL A 379 0.66 -10.85 -9.72
C VAL A 379 -0.19 -11.96 -10.37
N SER A 380 -0.75 -11.68 -11.53
CA SER A 380 -1.66 -12.60 -12.21
C SER A 380 -1.03 -13.95 -12.59
N THR A 381 0.29 -13.98 -12.74
CA THR A 381 1.06 -15.21 -13.01
C THR A 381 1.32 -16.04 -11.76
N ASN A 382 1.01 -15.53 -10.56
CA ASN A 382 1.19 -16.28 -9.32
C ASN A 382 0.17 -17.43 -9.25
N PRO A 383 0.60 -18.70 -9.10
CA PRO A 383 -0.31 -19.85 -9.13
C PRO A 383 -1.25 -19.91 -7.93
N LEU A 384 -1.00 -19.15 -6.86
CA LEU A 384 -1.84 -19.17 -5.66
C LEU A 384 -3.15 -18.39 -5.85
N PHE A 385 -3.10 -17.18 -6.42
CA PHE A 385 -4.28 -16.31 -6.55
C PHE A 385 -4.78 -16.20 -7.98
N GLY A 386 -3.89 -16.14 -8.97
CA GLY A 386 -4.27 -15.89 -10.37
C GLY A 386 -4.89 -14.51 -10.62
N LEU A 387 -4.61 -13.56 -9.74
CA LEU A 387 -5.14 -12.20 -9.74
C LEU A 387 -3.97 -11.19 -9.81
N ASP A 388 -4.18 -10.04 -10.43
CA ASP A 388 -3.32 -8.89 -10.19
C ASP A 388 -3.67 -8.22 -8.85
N TYR A 389 -2.79 -7.33 -8.38
CA TYR A 389 -2.97 -6.65 -7.09
C TYR A 389 -4.29 -5.86 -7.02
N GLY A 390 -4.67 -5.17 -8.11
CA GLY A 390 -5.92 -4.39 -8.15
C GLY A 390 -7.16 -5.28 -8.04
N GLN A 391 -7.15 -6.42 -8.69
CA GLN A 391 -8.20 -7.44 -8.63
C GLN A 391 -8.28 -8.05 -7.23
N PHE A 392 -7.14 -8.38 -6.63
CA PHE A 392 -7.08 -8.87 -5.24
C PHE A 392 -7.69 -7.87 -4.26
N VAL A 393 -7.28 -6.59 -4.33
CA VAL A 393 -7.84 -5.52 -3.50
C VAL A 393 -9.36 -5.45 -3.64
N ARG A 394 -9.89 -5.47 -4.88
CA ARG A 394 -11.34 -5.44 -5.13
C ARG A 394 -12.09 -6.63 -4.53
N GLY A 395 -11.46 -7.81 -4.48
CA GLY A 395 -12.02 -9.01 -3.85
C GLY A 395 -12.03 -8.97 -2.32
N CYS A 396 -11.21 -8.13 -1.72
CA CYS A 396 -11.16 -7.95 -0.26
C CYS A 396 -12.31 -7.05 0.24
N HIS A 397 -12.61 -7.17 1.55
CA HIS A 397 -13.68 -6.42 2.22
C HIS A 397 -13.17 -5.15 2.89
N LEU A 398 -11.91 -5.14 3.37
CA LEU A 398 -11.32 -4.03 4.11
C LEU A 398 -9.79 -4.03 3.96
N GLY A 399 -9.22 -2.87 3.68
CA GLY A 399 -7.78 -2.63 3.81
C GLY A 399 -7.43 -2.11 5.21
N VAL A 400 -6.32 -2.57 5.80
CA VAL A 400 -5.92 -2.23 7.18
C VAL A 400 -4.48 -1.72 7.18
N PHE A 401 -4.29 -0.41 7.36
CA PHE A 401 -3.00 0.28 7.23
C PHE A 401 -2.75 1.25 8.39
N PRO A 402 -2.64 0.79 9.64
CA PRO A 402 -2.48 1.66 10.81
C PRO A 402 -1.01 2.07 10.99
N SER A 403 -0.44 2.71 9.98
CA SER A 403 0.98 3.06 9.92
C SER A 403 1.42 3.97 11.07
N TYR A 404 2.62 3.75 11.58
CA TYR A 404 3.29 4.67 12.50
C TYR A 404 4.03 5.79 11.76
N TYR A 405 4.62 5.48 10.60
CA TYR A 405 5.27 6.43 9.72
C TYR A 405 4.78 6.25 8.28
N GLU A 406 4.01 7.19 7.80
CA GLU A 406 3.49 7.22 6.45
C GLU A 406 3.29 8.67 6.00
N PRO A 407 4.25 9.29 5.33
CA PRO A 407 4.19 10.71 4.94
C PRO A 407 2.92 11.10 4.18
N TRP A 408 2.39 10.18 3.34
CA TRP A 408 1.07 10.32 2.73
C TRP A 408 0.21 9.08 2.96
N GLY A 409 0.39 8.00 2.22
CA GLY A 409 -0.40 6.78 2.30
C GLY A 409 -1.25 6.55 1.05
N TYR A 410 -0.61 6.10 -0.03
CA TYR A 410 -1.31 5.78 -1.27
C TYR A 410 -2.18 4.52 -1.15
N THR A 411 -1.77 3.53 -0.36
CA THR A 411 -2.48 2.25 -0.27
C THR A 411 -3.93 2.39 0.21
N PRO A 412 -4.25 3.13 1.29
CA PRO A 412 -5.63 3.41 1.67
C PRO A 412 -6.40 4.19 0.59
N LEU A 413 -5.78 5.18 -0.07
CA LEU A 413 -6.41 5.92 -1.15
C LEU A 413 -6.70 5.04 -2.37
N GLU A 414 -5.79 4.13 -2.72
CA GLU A 414 -6.01 3.14 -3.78
C GLU A 414 -7.12 2.14 -3.46
N CYS A 415 -7.30 1.77 -2.18
CA CYS A 415 -8.44 0.98 -1.74
C CYS A 415 -9.74 1.72 -2.00
N MET A 416 -9.82 2.99 -1.59
CA MET A 416 -11.01 3.83 -1.80
C MET A 416 -11.36 3.94 -3.29
N ALA A 417 -10.36 4.22 -4.14
CA ALA A 417 -10.55 4.31 -5.59
C ALA A 417 -11.04 3.00 -6.23
N ARG A 418 -10.93 1.88 -5.52
CA ARG A 418 -11.45 0.57 -5.93
C ARG A 418 -12.76 0.19 -5.21
N GLY A 419 -13.36 1.11 -4.46
CA GLY A 419 -14.58 0.88 -3.70
C GLY A 419 -14.36 -0.01 -2.46
N VAL A 420 -13.15 -0.07 -1.91
CA VAL A 420 -12.83 -0.88 -0.73
C VAL A 420 -12.64 0.02 0.49
N PRO A 421 -13.44 -0.15 1.55
CA PRO A 421 -13.25 0.56 2.81
C PRO A 421 -11.85 0.33 3.38
N THR A 422 -11.36 1.30 4.17
CA THR A 422 -10.00 1.24 4.66
C THR A 422 -9.87 1.77 6.09
N VAL A 423 -8.91 1.20 6.81
CA VAL A 423 -8.43 1.71 8.10
C VAL A 423 -7.03 2.29 7.88
N THR A 424 -6.80 3.49 8.35
CA THR A 424 -5.50 4.17 8.37
C THR A 424 -5.21 4.69 9.78
N SER A 425 -4.19 5.51 9.96
CA SER A 425 -3.88 6.17 11.24
C SER A 425 -3.79 7.68 11.07
N ASP A 426 -3.84 8.41 12.17
CA ASP A 426 -3.60 9.84 12.22
C ASP A 426 -2.11 10.22 12.09
N LEU A 427 -1.20 9.25 12.12
CA LEU A 427 0.22 9.40 11.75
C LEU A 427 0.49 9.11 10.27
N SER A 428 -0.54 8.79 9.49
CA SER A 428 -0.52 8.80 8.02
C SER A 428 -0.99 10.17 7.53
N GLY A 429 -0.25 10.77 6.61
CA GLY A 429 -0.64 12.06 6.00
C GLY A 429 -2.04 12.02 5.38
N PHE A 430 -2.40 10.89 4.75
CA PHE A 430 -3.74 10.67 4.22
C PHE A 430 -4.80 10.62 5.33
N GLY A 431 -4.55 9.90 6.43
CA GLY A 431 -5.49 9.80 7.54
C GLY A 431 -5.68 11.14 8.24
N ASP A 432 -4.61 11.87 8.48
CA ASP A 432 -4.65 13.22 9.04
C ASP A 432 -5.42 14.20 8.13
N TYR A 433 -5.17 14.17 6.83
CA TYR A 433 -5.89 14.98 5.85
C TYR A 433 -7.38 14.63 5.79
N MET A 434 -7.75 13.36 5.83
CA MET A 434 -9.15 12.92 5.88
C MET A 434 -9.89 13.50 7.09
N MET A 435 -9.26 13.52 8.26
CA MET A 435 -9.84 14.11 9.48
C MET A 435 -10.07 15.62 9.35
N GLN A 436 -9.22 16.31 8.59
CA GLN A 436 -9.34 17.75 8.37
C GLN A 436 -10.45 18.13 7.39
N ILE A 437 -10.55 17.40 6.26
CA ILE A 437 -11.51 17.75 5.21
C ILE A 437 -12.91 17.19 5.45
N MET A 438 -13.05 16.21 6.35
CA MET A 438 -14.28 15.44 6.48
C MET A 438 -14.58 15.07 7.94
N ARG A 439 -15.63 15.69 8.52
CA ARG A 439 -16.02 15.43 9.92
C ARG A 439 -16.51 13.99 10.14
N ASP A 440 -17.18 13.40 9.16
CA ASP A 440 -17.86 12.10 9.27
C ASP A 440 -17.15 11.02 8.43
N TYR A 441 -15.81 11.03 8.39
CA TYR A 441 -15.01 10.14 7.53
C TYR A 441 -15.34 8.65 7.73
N GLU A 442 -15.75 8.22 8.92
CA GLU A 442 -16.16 6.83 9.18
C GLU A 442 -17.40 6.43 8.37
N GLN A 443 -18.37 7.33 8.17
CA GLN A 443 -19.55 7.04 7.35
C GLN A 443 -19.21 6.84 5.88
N TRP A 444 -18.08 7.39 5.44
CA TRP A 444 -17.54 7.27 4.09
C TRP A 444 -16.60 6.07 3.95
N GLY A 445 -16.53 5.19 4.96
CA GLY A 445 -15.76 3.95 4.91
C GLY A 445 -14.26 4.10 5.10
N VAL A 446 -13.83 5.22 5.67
CA VAL A 446 -12.45 5.42 6.15
C VAL A 446 -12.48 5.45 7.66
N SER A 447 -11.69 4.61 8.32
CA SER A 447 -11.52 4.64 9.77
C SER A 447 -10.10 5.08 10.09
N VAL A 448 -9.93 5.92 11.10
CA VAL A 448 -8.63 6.46 11.51
C VAL A 448 -8.31 6.03 12.94
N VAL A 449 -7.20 5.32 13.10
CA VAL A 449 -6.68 4.93 14.41
C VAL A 449 -5.87 6.09 14.98
N ASN A 450 -6.14 6.47 16.21
CA ASN A 450 -5.36 7.49 16.91
C ASN A 450 -4.05 6.87 17.41
N ARG A 451 -2.94 7.32 16.85
CA ARG A 451 -1.57 6.97 17.25
C ARG A 451 -0.76 8.17 17.73
N LYS A 452 -1.29 9.40 17.55
CA LYS A 452 -0.65 10.64 17.99
C LYS A 452 -0.71 10.84 19.51
N THR A 453 -1.84 10.51 20.11
CA THR A 453 -2.14 10.85 21.51
C THR A 453 -2.47 9.65 22.40
N GLN A 454 -2.69 8.49 21.81
CA GLN A 454 -2.92 7.24 22.53
C GLN A 454 -1.64 6.41 22.67
N THR A 455 -1.60 5.62 23.74
CA THR A 455 -0.57 4.61 23.90
C THR A 455 -0.70 3.52 22.83
N TYR A 456 0.36 2.76 22.62
CA TYR A 456 0.33 1.62 21.68
C TYR A 456 -0.80 0.64 22.00
N GLN A 457 -1.03 0.32 23.30
CA GLN A 457 -2.07 -0.62 23.71
C GLN A 457 -3.48 -0.07 23.43
N GLU A 458 -3.74 1.19 23.73
CA GLU A 458 -5.02 1.84 23.44
C GLU A 458 -5.28 1.91 21.93
N SER A 459 -4.27 2.17 21.13
CA SER A 459 -4.36 2.15 19.65
C SER A 459 -4.68 0.75 19.13
N ALA A 460 -4.09 -0.31 19.71
CA ALA A 460 -4.37 -1.70 19.35
C ALA A 460 -5.82 -2.09 19.71
N GLU A 461 -6.31 -1.67 20.86
CA GLU A 461 -7.70 -1.88 21.30
C GLU A 461 -8.67 -1.10 20.42
N GLN A 462 -8.37 0.16 20.07
CA GLN A 462 -9.18 0.96 19.15
C GLN A 462 -9.28 0.27 17.79
N LEU A 463 -8.14 -0.17 17.23
CA LEU A 463 -8.12 -0.90 15.95
C LEU A 463 -8.97 -2.18 16.04
N ALA A 464 -8.80 -2.96 17.10
CA ALA A 464 -9.59 -4.18 17.31
C ALA A 464 -11.10 -3.89 17.38
N ASN A 465 -11.50 -2.79 18.03
CA ASN A 465 -12.90 -2.38 18.11
C ASN A 465 -13.46 -1.93 16.74
N LEU A 466 -12.67 -1.19 15.95
CA LEU A 466 -13.04 -0.81 14.59
C LEU A 466 -13.25 -2.04 13.70
N LEU A 467 -12.32 -3.00 13.77
CA LEU A 467 -12.42 -4.26 13.04
C LEU A 467 -13.62 -5.09 13.51
N PHE A 468 -13.88 -5.18 14.81
CA PHE A 468 -15.04 -5.89 15.36
C PHE A 468 -16.35 -5.26 14.88
N LYS A 469 -16.48 -3.93 14.94
CA LYS A 469 -17.65 -3.19 14.41
C LYS A 469 -17.85 -3.47 12.91
N PHE A 470 -16.79 -3.48 12.12
CA PHE A 470 -16.86 -3.81 10.69
C PHE A 470 -17.31 -5.24 10.45
N VAL A 471 -16.77 -6.20 11.20
CA VAL A 471 -17.16 -7.62 11.08
C VAL A 471 -18.64 -7.82 11.42
N GLN A 472 -19.20 -7.07 12.38
CA GLN A 472 -20.62 -7.18 12.76
C GLN A 472 -21.59 -6.59 11.72
N GLN A 473 -21.14 -5.75 10.79
CA GLN A 473 -21.99 -5.17 9.76
C GLN A 473 -22.72 -6.26 8.94
N THR A 474 -23.95 -5.92 8.51
CA THR A 474 -24.68 -6.75 7.55
C THR A 474 -24.06 -6.64 6.15
N GLN A 475 -24.41 -7.57 5.27
CA GLN A 475 -23.99 -7.48 3.86
C GLN A 475 -24.48 -6.17 3.20
N ARG A 476 -25.70 -5.73 3.51
CA ARG A 476 -26.29 -4.50 3.00
C ARG A 476 -25.49 -3.26 3.47
N ASP A 477 -25.08 -3.22 4.74
CA ASP A 477 -24.28 -2.12 5.26
C ASP A 477 -22.93 -2.02 4.54
N ARG A 478 -22.26 -3.14 4.31
CA ARG A 478 -20.99 -3.19 3.58
C ARG A 478 -21.13 -2.75 2.11
N ILE A 479 -22.24 -3.14 1.44
CA ILE A 479 -22.54 -2.68 0.07
C ILE A 479 -22.71 -1.15 0.07
N THR A 480 -23.51 -0.63 0.99
CA THR A 480 -23.73 0.82 1.14
C THR A 480 -22.41 1.56 1.40
N GLN A 481 -21.56 1.01 2.28
CA GLN A 481 -20.26 1.61 2.58
C GLN A 481 -19.33 1.63 1.37
N ARG A 482 -19.30 0.57 0.55
CA ARG A 482 -18.52 0.54 -0.69
C ARG A 482 -18.93 1.63 -1.67
N ASN A 483 -20.23 1.81 -1.87
CA ASN A 483 -20.74 2.85 -2.77
C ASN A 483 -20.35 4.24 -2.29
N ARG A 484 -20.35 4.49 -0.97
CA ARG A 484 -19.91 5.74 -0.39
C ARG A 484 -18.42 5.98 -0.58
N VAL A 485 -17.60 4.97 -0.31
CA VAL A 485 -16.13 5.03 -0.47
C VAL A 485 -15.75 5.40 -1.91
N GLU A 486 -16.41 4.78 -2.89
CA GLU A 486 -16.19 5.09 -4.29
C GLU A 486 -16.51 6.55 -4.62
N SER A 487 -17.68 7.02 -4.18
CA SER A 487 -18.14 8.38 -4.51
C SER A 487 -17.22 9.48 -3.95
N ILE A 488 -16.58 9.25 -2.79
CA ILE A 488 -15.67 10.22 -2.21
C ILE A 488 -14.27 10.16 -2.81
N ALA A 489 -13.87 9.05 -3.41
CA ALA A 489 -12.54 8.91 -3.99
C ALA A 489 -12.26 9.98 -5.06
N ASP A 490 -13.27 10.45 -5.78
CA ASP A 490 -13.13 11.52 -6.78
C ASP A 490 -12.56 12.82 -6.20
N THR A 491 -12.77 13.10 -4.91
CA THR A 491 -12.20 14.28 -4.23
C THR A 491 -10.66 14.28 -4.32
N PHE A 492 -10.05 13.10 -4.42
CA PHE A 492 -8.60 12.91 -4.50
C PHE A 492 -8.08 12.81 -5.94
N ASP A 493 -8.94 13.04 -6.95
CA ASP A 493 -8.43 13.10 -8.32
C ASP A 493 -7.49 14.30 -8.50
N TRP A 494 -6.42 14.10 -9.29
CA TRP A 494 -5.47 15.16 -9.59
C TRP A 494 -6.11 16.41 -10.18
N SER A 495 -7.22 16.28 -10.90
CA SER A 495 -7.96 17.41 -11.44
C SER A 495 -8.52 18.34 -10.35
N ASN A 496 -8.90 17.78 -9.20
CA ASN A 496 -9.41 18.52 -8.05
C ASN A 496 -8.29 19.11 -7.19
N LEU A 497 -7.16 18.40 -7.09
CA LEU A 497 -6.02 18.83 -6.28
C LEU A 497 -5.04 19.78 -7.01
N ARG A 498 -5.25 19.99 -8.30
CA ARG A 498 -4.40 20.87 -9.13
C ARG A 498 -4.28 22.28 -8.56
N SER A 499 -5.35 22.83 -8.01
CA SER A 499 -5.38 24.18 -7.45
C SER A 499 -4.33 24.44 -6.38
N TYR A 500 -3.97 23.42 -5.60
CA TYR A 500 -2.89 23.51 -4.61
C TYR A 500 -1.53 23.78 -5.29
N TYR A 501 -1.26 23.11 -6.40
CA TYR A 501 -0.03 23.29 -7.18
C TYR A 501 0.00 24.64 -7.88
N ASP A 502 -1.13 25.07 -8.46
CA ASP A 502 -1.25 26.40 -9.10
C ASP A 502 -0.96 27.50 -8.07
N THR A 503 -1.51 27.40 -6.84
CA THR A 503 -1.22 28.32 -5.74
C THR A 503 0.26 28.35 -5.36
N ALA A 504 0.91 27.19 -5.27
CA ALA A 504 2.35 27.13 -4.97
C ALA A 504 3.21 27.79 -6.05
N HIS A 505 2.84 27.61 -7.32
CA HIS A 505 3.50 28.21 -8.46
C HIS A 505 3.34 29.74 -8.49
N GLU A 506 2.14 30.24 -8.25
CA GLU A 506 1.86 31.70 -8.16
C GLU A 506 2.65 32.33 -7.01
N LEU A 507 2.64 31.68 -5.83
CA LEU A 507 3.42 32.15 -4.68
C LEU A 507 4.92 32.23 -5.00
N ALA A 508 5.46 31.25 -5.76
CA ALA A 508 6.86 31.26 -6.14
C ALA A 508 7.22 32.44 -7.07
N ILE A 509 6.32 32.82 -7.98
CA ILE A 509 6.49 33.99 -8.83
C ILE A 509 6.48 35.29 -7.99
N ILE A 510 5.57 35.40 -7.02
CA ILE A 510 5.47 36.57 -6.13
C ILE A 510 6.75 36.70 -5.29
N LYS A 511 7.23 35.60 -4.70
CA LYS A 511 8.43 35.61 -3.84
C LYS A 511 9.75 35.85 -4.63
N LYS A 512 9.80 35.50 -5.91
CA LYS A 512 10.95 35.83 -6.78
C LYS A 512 11.11 37.33 -6.97
N LYS A 513 10.00 38.07 -7.03
CA LYS A 513 9.99 39.52 -7.30
C LYS A 513 10.39 40.35 -6.09
N ARG A 514 10.37 39.78 -4.90
CA ARG A 514 10.85 40.40 -3.64
C ARG A 514 12.32 40.05 -3.39
#